data_42cf96d528f1bce5961254c56e9fe854
#
_entry.id   42cf96d528f1bce5961254c56e9fe854
#
_cell.length_a   1.000
_cell.length_b   1.000
_cell.length_c   1.000
_cell.angle_alpha   90.00
_cell.angle_beta   90.00
_cell.angle_gamma   90.00
#
_symmetry.space_group_name_H-M   'P 1'
#
loop_
_entity.id
_entity.type
_entity.pdbx_description
1 polymer ?
#
loop_
_entity_poly.entity_id
_entity_poly.type
_entity_poly.pdbx_seq_one_letter_code
_entity_poly.pdbx_strand_id
1 'polypeptide(L)'
;MIRIDNPRVLAPRSRRNGNAIVRVLLLVILLAIAAAIAWGGITYVHFTRTPLAVRSAGQTLDIAKGEGFKGIVAQLRQEKLSDAPPLLWRALAWRLGVASKLHAGEYALSPGMTPTVLLDNMAAGRVLHHRVTLVDGWTFAQVRQALQKAPKLAHDITKLSDADVMAKLGDAGQSPEGGFMPD
;
A
#
# COMPACT_ATOMS: atom_id res chain seq x y z
N MET A 1 90.87 -34.03 -23.68
CA MET A 1 89.43 -34.40 -23.73
C MET A 1 88.72 -33.51 -22.77
N ILE A 2 88.20 -32.34 -23.23
CA ILE A 2 87.61 -31.27 -22.41
C ILE A 2 86.09 -31.42 -22.51
N ARG A 3 85.51 -31.72 -21.38
CA ARG A 3 84.04 -31.86 -21.26
C ARG A 3 83.43 -30.46 -20.94
N ILE A 4 82.70 -29.93 -21.92
CA ILE A 4 82.00 -28.65 -21.76
C ILE A 4 80.67 -28.91 -21.05
N ASP A 5 80.60 -28.50 -19.78
CA ASP A 5 79.34 -28.52 -19.03
C ASP A 5 78.42 -27.39 -19.55
N ASN A 6 77.24 -27.79 -20.00
CA ASN A 6 76.20 -26.91 -20.52
C ASN A 6 75.40 -26.32 -19.33
N PRO A 7 75.35 -25.00 -19.11
CA PRO A 7 74.55 -24.42 -18.05
C PRO A 7 73.06 -24.51 -18.41
N ARG A 8 72.32 -25.24 -17.61
CA ARG A 8 70.82 -25.28 -17.69
C ARG A 8 70.28 -23.89 -17.45
N VAL A 9 69.83 -23.28 -18.51
CA VAL A 9 68.98 -22.04 -18.45
C VAL A 9 67.71 -22.38 -17.74
N LEU A 10 67.51 -21.95 -16.48
CA LEU A 10 66.29 -22.04 -15.76
C LEU A 10 65.30 -20.99 -16.35
N ALA A 11 64.29 -21.48 -17.07
CA ALA A 11 63.24 -20.64 -17.55
C ALA A 11 62.54 -19.93 -16.38
N PRO A 12 62.24 -18.62 -16.48
CA PRO A 12 61.55 -17.88 -15.43
C PRO A 12 60.13 -18.45 -15.29
N ARG A 13 59.83 -18.96 -14.08
CA ARG A 13 58.48 -19.35 -13.73
C ARG A 13 57.58 -18.11 -13.82
N SER A 14 56.73 -18.05 -14.85
CA SER A 14 55.62 -17.12 -14.96
C SER A 14 54.72 -17.26 -13.70
N ARG A 15 54.92 -16.34 -12.74
CA ARG A 15 54.09 -16.26 -11.55
C ARG A 15 52.68 -15.92 -11.99
N ARG A 16 51.76 -16.83 -11.77
CA ARG A 16 50.32 -16.76 -11.95
C ARG A 16 49.75 -15.40 -11.51
N ASN A 17 49.51 -14.50 -12.46
CA ASN A 17 48.76 -13.26 -12.27
C ASN A 17 47.25 -13.49 -12.06
N GLY A 18 46.78 -14.75 -12.02
CA GLY A 18 45.41 -15.11 -11.80
C GLY A 18 44.83 -14.57 -10.49
N ASN A 19 45.61 -14.51 -9.42
CA ASN A 19 45.14 -14.02 -8.14
C ASN A 19 44.92 -12.49 -8.13
N ALA A 20 45.67 -11.74 -8.93
CA ALA A 20 45.50 -10.29 -9.05
C ALA A 20 44.20 -9.94 -9.80
N ILE A 21 43.93 -10.64 -10.90
CA ILE A 21 42.69 -10.45 -11.69
C ILE A 21 41.47 -10.79 -10.85
N VAL A 22 41.49 -11.92 -10.11
CA VAL A 22 40.39 -12.31 -9.22
C VAL A 22 40.17 -11.27 -8.12
N ARG A 23 41.22 -10.73 -7.51
CA ARG A 23 41.10 -9.67 -6.49
C ARG A 23 40.52 -8.39 -7.06
N VAL A 24 40.94 -7.96 -8.25
CA VAL A 24 40.37 -6.79 -8.93
C VAL A 24 38.90 -7.02 -9.26
N LEU A 25 38.55 -8.20 -9.78
CA LEU A 25 37.15 -8.54 -10.06
C LEU A 25 36.27 -8.50 -8.81
N LEU A 26 36.74 -9.07 -7.70
CA LEU A 26 36.06 -9.04 -6.42
C LEU A 26 35.87 -7.61 -5.89
N LEU A 27 36.87 -6.75 -6.02
CA LEU A 27 36.77 -5.35 -5.64
C LEU A 27 35.77 -4.59 -6.49
N VAL A 28 35.73 -4.83 -7.80
CA VAL A 28 34.77 -4.23 -8.71
C VAL A 28 33.30 -4.66 -8.35
N ILE A 29 33.12 -5.96 -8.09
CA ILE A 29 31.83 -6.50 -7.66
C ILE A 29 31.40 -5.88 -6.32
N LEU A 30 32.30 -5.81 -5.35
CA LEU A 30 32.03 -5.21 -4.04
C LEU A 30 31.65 -3.73 -4.17
N LEU A 31 32.37 -2.98 -5.00
CA LEU A 31 32.08 -1.57 -5.29
C LEU A 31 30.72 -1.41 -5.97
N ALA A 32 30.41 -2.28 -6.94
CA ALA A 32 29.12 -2.28 -7.63
C ALA A 32 27.95 -2.58 -6.66
N ILE A 33 28.13 -3.54 -5.76
CA ILE A 33 27.13 -3.86 -4.71
C ILE A 33 26.97 -2.66 -3.76
N ALA A 34 28.06 -2.06 -3.30
CA ALA A 34 28.03 -0.90 -2.42
C ALA A 34 27.30 0.29 -3.09
N ALA A 35 27.60 0.54 -4.37
CA ALA A 35 26.91 1.57 -5.15
C ALA A 35 25.42 1.28 -5.32
N ALA A 36 25.04 0.03 -5.59
CA ALA A 36 23.64 -0.38 -5.70
C ALA A 36 22.87 -0.21 -4.37
N ILE A 37 23.50 -0.57 -3.25
CA ILE A 37 22.90 -0.37 -1.90
C ILE A 37 22.73 1.11 -1.60
N ALA A 38 23.74 1.93 -1.88
CA ALA A 38 23.69 3.37 -1.66
C ALA A 38 22.58 4.02 -2.52
N TRP A 39 22.53 3.67 -3.80
CA TRP A 39 21.50 4.16 -4.71
C TRP A 39 20.07 3.73 -4.29
N GLY A 40 19.90 2.46 -3.92
CA GLY A 40 18.64 1.92 -3.39
C GLY A 40 18.21 2.63 -2.11
N GLY A 41 19.16 2.88 -1.20
CA GLY A 41 18.92 3.62 0.04
C GLY A 41 18.46 5.06 -0.20
N ILE A 42 19.13 5.79 -1.09
CA ILE A 42 18.76 7.15 -1.48
C ILE A 42 17.35 7.17 -2.09
N THR A 43 17.09 6.26 -3.03
CA THR A 43 15.77 6.12 -3.69
C THR A 43 14.66 5.83 -2.68
N TYR A 44 14.93 4.94 -1.71
CA TYR A 44 13.99 4.61 -0.65
C TYR A 44 13.70 5.80 0.27
N VAL A 45 14.73 6.52 0.72
CA VAL A 45 14.55 7.71 1.56
C VAL A 45 13.79 8.81 0.81
N HIS A 46 14.12 9.02 -0.46
CA HIS A 46 13.39 9.95 -1.31
C HIS A 46 11.91 9.56 -1.42
N PHE A 47 11.61 8.29 -1.72
CA PHE A 47 10.24 7.79 -1.80
C PHE A 47 9.45 8.01 -0.51
N THR A 48 10.01 7.70 0.66
CA THR A 48 9.30 7.81 1.94
C THR A 48 9.02 9.25 2.36
N ARG A 49 9.78 10.21 1.83
CA ARG A 49 9.64 11.65 2.13
C ARG A 49 8.89 12.42 1.05
N THR A 50 8.81 11.89 -0.16
CA THR A 50 8.07 12.55 -1.26
C THR A 50 6.58 12.46 -1.01
N PRO A 51 5.85 13.59 -0.98
CA PRO A 51 4.41 13.58 -0.84
C PRO A 51 3.74 12.83 -2.02
N LEU A 52 2.59 12.23 -1.74
CA LEU A 52 1.69 11.67 -2.74
C LEU A 52 1.17 12.81 -3.64
N ALA A 53 0.88 12.48 -4.91
CA ALA A 53 0.36 13.43 -5.88
C ALA A 53 -1.14 13.70 -5.66
N VAL A 54 -1.50 14.14 -4.47
CA VAL A 54 -2.88 14.54 -4.12
C VAL A 54 -3.20 15.86 -4.80
N ARG A 55 -4.23 15.86 -5.66
CA ARG A 55 -4.57 17.01 -6.53
C ARG A 55 -5.45 18.04 -5.86
N SER A 56 -6.30 17.59 -4.92
CA SER A 56 -7.24 18.47 -4.23
C SER A 56 -7.47 18.05 -2.79
N ALA A 57 -7.76 19.01 -1.93
CA ALA A 57 -8.29 18.71 -0.60
C ALA A 57 -9.66 18.01 -0.76
N GLY A 58 -9.87 16.94 0.01
CA GLY A 58 -11.08 16.12 -0.07
C GLY A 58 -11.02 14.96 -1.04
N GLN A 59 -9.89 14.73 -1.73
CA GLN A 59 -9.67 13.49 -2.45
C GLN A 59 -9.65 12.32 -1.47
N THR A 60 -10.30 11.21 -1.81
CA THR A 60 -10.37 10.01 -0.98
C THR A 60 -9.83 8.81 -1.73
N LEU A 61 -9.34 7.84 -0.99
CA LEU A 61 -8.91 6.54 -1.49
C LEU A 61 -9.79 5.49 -0.82
N ASP A 62 -10.55 4.75 -1.61
CA ASP A 62 -11.47 3.73 -1.11
C ASP A 62 -10.86 2.34 -1.30
N ILE A 63 -10.60 1.65 -0.19
CA ILE A 63 -10.02 0.31 -0.16
C ILE A 63 -11.11 -0.71 0.13
N ALA A 64 -11.37 -1.60 -0.82
CA ALA A 64 -12.38 -2.61 -0.71
C ALA A 64 -12.08 -3.65 0.39
N LYS A 65 -13.13 -4.20 1.02
CA LYS A 65 -12.97 -5.25 2.00
C LYS A 65 -12.36 -6.50 1.36
N GLY A 66 -11.26 -6.98 1.92
CA GLY A 66 -10.51 -8.13 1.40
C GLY A 66 -9.48 -7.78 0.31
N GLU A 67 -9.32 -6.50 -0.02
CA GLU A 67 -8.28 -6.08 -0.95
C GLU A 67 -6.89 -6.28 -0.33
N GLY A 68 -6.05 -7.02 -1.07
CA GLY A 68 -4.69 -7.29 -0.62
C GLY A 68 -3.74 -6.10 -0.89
N PHE A 69 -2.62 -6.06 -0.17
CA PHE A 69 -1.59 -5.02 -0.31
C PHE A 69 -1.19 -4.72 -1.78
N LYS A 70 -1.12 -5.77 -2.62
CA LYS A 70 -0.81 -5.61 -4.06
C LYS A 70 -1.88 -4.80 -4.80
N GLY A 71 -3.15 -5.02 -4.48
CA GLY A 71 -4.28 -4.26 -5.04
C GLY A 71 -4.20 -2.79 -4.65
N ILE A 72 -4.00 -2.51 -3.37
CA ILE A 72 -3.83 -1.14 -2.84
C ILE A 72 -2.73 -0.38 -3.59
N VAL A 73 -1.55 -1.01 -3.78
CA VAL A 73 -0.45 -0.37 -4.52
C VAL A 73 -0.80 -0.18 -6.00
N ALA A 74 -1.53 -1.12 -6.61
CA ALA A 74 -2.00 -0.98 -7.99
C ALA A 74 -2.98 0.19 -8.14
N GLN A 75 -3.92 0.34 -7.20
CA GLN A 75 -4.88 1.43 -7.15
C GLN A 75 -4.17 2.80 -6.99
N LEU A 76 -3.20 2.91 -6.07
CA LEU A 76 -2.40 4.14 -5.90
C LEU A 76 -1.71 4.60 -7.21
N ARG A 77 -1.27 3.64 -8.03
CA ARG A 77 -0.70 3.93 -9.34
C ARG A 77 -1.76 4.29 -10.38
N GLN A 78 -2.90 3.59 -10.38
CA GLN A 78 -4.01 3.85 -11.29
C GLN A 78 -4.60 5.24 -11.07
N GLU A 79 -4.73 5.66 -9.83
CA GLU A 79 -5.17 7.00 -9.44
C GLU A 79 -4.08 8.07 -9.58
N LYS A 80 -2.88 7.67 -10.03
CA LYS A 80 -1.70 8.56 -10.22
C LYS A 80 -1.29 9.28 -8.93
N LEU A 81 -1.52 8.66 -7.79
CA LEU A 81 -1.09 9.16 -6.48
C LEU A 81 0.39 8.90 -6.23
N SER A 82 0.93 7.82 -6.81
CA SER A 82 2.34 7.48 -6.72
C SER A 82 2.77 6.59 -7.88
N ASP A 83 3.86 6.96 -8.54
CA ASP A 83 4.49 6.15 -9.60
C ASP A 83 5.58 5.23 -9.05
N ALA A 84 5.77 5.21 -7.74
CA ALA A 84 6.80 4.42 -7.09
C ALA A 84 6.66 2.91 -7.39
N PRO A 85 7.77 2.20 -7.60
CA PRO A 85 7.76 0.76 -7.80
C PRO A 85 7.14 0.02 -6.61
N PRO A 86 6.37 -1.07 -6.85
CA PRO A 86 5.74 -1.85 -5.78
C PRO A 86 6.73 -2.37 -4.72
N LEU A 87 8.00 -2.55 -5.12
CA LEU A 87 9.06 -2.98 -4.21
C LEU A 87 9.30 -1.99 -3.07
N LEU A 88 9.28 -0.67 -3.36
CA LEU A 88 9.46 0.37 -2.35
C LEU A 88 8.30 0.39 -1.35
N TRP A 89 7.07 0.23 -1.85
CA TRP A 89 5.88 0.11 -1.01
C TRP A 89 5.94 -1.11 -0.10
N ARG A 90 6.38 -2.27 -0.63
CA ARG A 90 6.55 -3.50 0.17
C ARG A 90 7.63 -3.33 1.23
N ALA A 91 8.77 -2.73 0.88
CA ALA A 91 9.86 -2.45 1.81
C ALA A 91 9.40 -1.53 2.94
N LEU A 92 8.61 -0.48 2.61
CA LEU A 92 8.04 0.44 3.59
C LEU A 92 7.04 -0.27 4.51
N ALA A 93 6.09 -1.04 3.95
CA ALA A 93 5.10 -1.77 4.72
C ALA A 93 5.74 -2.83 5.65
N TRP A 94 6.79 -3.50 5.18
CA TRP A 94 7.56 -4.44 6.00
C TRP A 94 8.29 -3.73 7.13
N ARG A 95 8.97 -2.62 6.84
CA ARG A 95 9.67 -1.81 7.84
C ARG A 95 8.73 -1.28 8.93
N LEU A 96 7.52 -0.87 8.56
CA LEU A 96 6.49 -0.41 9.49
C LEU A 96 5.77 -1.56 10.22
N GLY A 97 5.92 -2.81 9.75
CA GLY A 97 5.22 -3.98 10.29
C GLY A 97 3.71 -3.96 10.03
N VAL A 98 3.26 -3.29 8.96
CA VAL A 98 1.84 -3.03 8.69
C VAL A 98 1.27 -3.80 7.49
N ALA A 99 2.08 -4.57 6.78
CA ALA A 99 1.68 -5.23 5.53
C ALA A 99 0.43 -6.13 5.65
N SER A 100 0.16 -6.69 6.84
CA SER A 100 -1.02 -7.53 7.13
C SER A 100 -2.06 -6.85 8.01
N LYS A 101 -1.87 -5.57 8.34
CA LYS A 101 -2.73 -4.83 9.29
C LYS A 101 -3.52 -3.70 8.62
N LEU A 102 -3.52 -3.65 7.30
CA LEU A 102 -4.23 -2.61 6.58
C LEU A 102 -5.74 -2.85 6.64
N HIS A 103 -6.48 -1.86 7.08
CA HIS A 103 -7.93 -1.90 7.19
C HIS A 103 -8.57 -1.43 5.87
N ALA A 104 -9.69 -2.07 5.51
CA ALA A 104 -10.55 -1.60 4.42
C ALA A 104 -11.31 -0.34 4.86
N GLY A 105 -11.65 0.51 3.90
CA GLY A 105 -12.41 1.73 4.14
C GLY A 105 -11.96 2.90 3.31
N GLU A 106 -12.62 4.02 3.44
CA GLU A 106 -12.32 5.26 2.74
C GLU A 106 -11.34 6.11 3.53
N TYR A 107 -10.23 6.47 2.91
CA TYR A 107 -9.17 7.28 3.53
C TYR A 107 -9.13 8.67 2.92
N ALA A 108 -9.21 9.69 3.76
CA ALA A 108 -9.03 11.07 3.32
C ALA A 108 -7.55 11.31 2.97
N LEU A 109 -7.32 11.83 1.77
CA LEU A 109 -5.99 12.23 1.31
C LEU A 109 -5.82 13.73 1.49
N SER A 110 -4.70 14.13 2.04
CA SER A 110 -4.36 15.55 2.24
C SER A 110 -3.14 15.93 1.40
N PRO A 111 -3.11 17.14 0.83
CA PRO A 111 -1.90 17.65 0.19
C PRO A 111 -0.71 17.57 1.14
N GLY A 112 0.42 17.07 0.66
CA GLY A 112 1.61 16.87 1.48
C GLY A 112 1.68 15.53 2.23
N MET A 113 0.63 14.68 2.16
CA MET A 113 0.64 13.35 2.76
C MET A 113 1.72 12.47 2.12
N THR A 114 2.54 11.83 2.95
CA THR A 114 3.60 10.92 2.50
C THR A 114 3.12 9.47 2.48
N PRO A 115 3.80 8.57 1.75
CA PRO A 115 3.53 7.13 1.78
C PRO A 115 3.53 6.53 3.18
N THR A 116 4.41 7.00 4.06
CA THR A 116 4.49 6.56 5.46
C THR A 116 3.20 6.89 6.21
N VAL A 117 2.75 8.15 6.13
CA VAL A 117 1.53 8.62 6.82
C VAL A 117 0.30 7.86 6.31
N LEU A 118 0.21 7.62 5.00
CA LEU A 118 -0.89 6.86 4.42
C LEU A 118 -0.95 5.43 4.98
N LEU A 119 0.18 4.70 4.98
CA LEU A 119 0.22 3.33 5.51
C LEU A 119 -0.05 3.29 7.02
N ASP A 120 0.42 4.27 7.79
CA ASP A 120 0.13 4.38 9.23
C ASP A 120 -1.36 4.63 9.48
N ASN A 121 -2.01 5.48 8.67
CA ASN A 121 -3.45 5.71 8.74
C ASN A 121 -4.24 4.43 8.43
N MET A 122 -3.82 3.70 7.39
CA MET A 122 -4.45 2.43 7.01
C MET A 122 -4.29 1.36 8.09
N ALA A 123 -3.11 1.27 8.71
CA ALA A 123 -2.85 0.32 9.79
C ALA A 123 -3.59 0.65 11.08
N ALA A 124 -3.78 1.94 11.35
CA ALA A 124 -4.55 2.42 12.50
C ALA A 124 -6.06 2.45 12.25
N GLY A 125 -6.54 2.10 11.03
CA GLY A 125 -7.95 2.15 10.68
C GLY A 125 -8.55 3.57 10.73
N ARG A 126 -7.76 4.61 10.45
CA ARG A 126 -8.22 6.00 10.46
C ARG A 126 -9.02 6.31 9.19
N VAL A 127 -10.17 5.67 9.07
CA VAL A 127 -11.08 5.80 7.93
C VAL A 127 -11.95 7.05 8.06
N LEU A 128 -12.43 7.54 6.92
CA LEU A 128 -13.40 8.61 6.87
C LEU A 128 -14.78 8.05 7.28
N HIS A 129 -15.34 8.60 8.34
CA HIS A 129 -16.67 8.21 8.81
C HIS A 129 -17.72 9.15 8.21
N HIS A 130 -18.69 8.59 7.52
CA HIS A 130 -19.87 9.30 7.06
C HIS A 130 -20.99 9.13 8.09
N ARG A 131 -21.55 10.23 8.58
CA ARG A 131 -22.61 10.22 9.57
C ARG A 131 -23.95 10.48 8.90
N VAL A 132 -24.93 9.67 9.23
CA VAL A 132 -26.35 9.91 8.92
C VAL A 132 -27.03 10.15 10.25
N THR A 133 -27.64 11.32 10.41
CA THR A 133 -28.42 11.63 11.61
C THR A 133 -29.85 11.19 11.40
N LEU A 134 -30.34 10.33 12.27
CA LEU A 134 -31.75 9.98 12.38
C LEU A 134 -32.29 10.75 13.57
N VAL A 135 -33.49 11.35 13.39
CA VAL A 135 -34.12 12.19 14.42
C VAL A 135 -35.21 11.36 15.10
N ASP A 136 -35.29 11.48 16.41
CA ASP A 136 -36.31 10.81 17.21
C ASP A 136 -37.74 11.20 16.71
N GLY A 137 -38.64 10.21 16.64
CA GLY A 137 -39.99 10.41 16.15
C GLY A 137 -40.12 10.43 14.63
N TRP A 138 -39.06 10.18 13.87
CA TRP A 138 -39.21 10.01 12.43
C TRP A 138 -39.94 8.73 12.08
N THR A 139 -40.82 8.83 11.06
CA THR A 139 -41.43 7.64 10.45
C THR A 139 -40.38 6.83 9.68
N PHE A 140 -40.64 5.56 9.46
CA PHE A 140 -39.77 4.70 8.67
C PHE A 140 -39.51 5.24 7.25
N ALA A 141 -40.54 5.86 6.65
CA ALA A 141 -40.39 6.51 5.36
C ALA A 141 -39.38 7.67 5.38
N GLN A 142 -39.37 8.47 6.45
CA GLN A 142 -38.39 9.54 6.63
C GLN A 142 -36.98 9.01 6.85
N VAL A 143 -36.81 7.93 7.63
CA VAL A 143 -35.54 7.23 7.81
C VAL A 143 -35.05 6.71 6.46
N ARG A 144 -35.88 6.02 5.69
CA ARG A 144 -35.52 5.56 4.34
C ARG A 144 -35.06 6.70 3.44
N GLN A 145 -35.76 7.81 3.45
CA GLN A 145 -35.42 8.99 2.65
C GLN A 145 -34.06 9.58 3.08
N ALA A 146 -33.77 9.64 4.37
CA ALA A 146 -32.48 10.11 4.87
C ALA A 146 -31.31 9.17 4.44
N LEU A 147 -31.53 7.87 4.54
CA LEU A 147 -30.56 6.88 4.07
C LEU A 147 -30.35 6.94 2.55
N GLN A 148 -31.41 7.14 1.76
CA GLN A 148 -31.31 7.32 0.31
C GLN A 148 -30.56 8.58 -0.10
N LYS A 149 -30.60 9.64 0.69
CA LYS A 149 -29.88 10.88 0.46
C LYS A 149 -28.41 10.81 0.88
N ALA A 150 -28.03 9.79 1.64
CA ALA A 150 -26.65 9.64 2.13
C ALA A 150 -25.73 9.21 0.99
N PRO A 151 -24.74 10.03 0.58
CA PRO A 151 -24.04 9.87 -0.71
C PRO A 151 -23.09 8.65 -0.78
N LYS A 152 -22.82 7.99 0.34
CA LYS A 152 -21.86 6.88 0.44
C LYS A 152 -22.48 5.56 0.91
N LEU A 153 -23.80 5.50 1.04
CA LEU A 153 -24.46 4.24 1.34
C LEU A 153 -24.82 3.49 0.06
N ALA A 154 -24.69 2.16 0.09
CA ALA A 154 -25.24 1.31 -0.95
C ALA A 154 -26.77 1.39 -0.88
N HIS A 155 -27.41 1.74 -2.01
CA HIS A 155 -28.86 1.94 -2.05
C HIS A 155 -29.61 0.67 -2.44
N ASP A 156 -29.26 -0.47 -1.84
CA ASP A 156 -29.78 -1.79 -2.19
C ASP A 156 -31.28 -1.97 -1.85
N ILE A 157 -31.80 -1.10 -0.97
CA ILE A 157 -33.19 -1.16 -0.51
C ILE A 157 -34.12 -0.17 -1.21
N THR A 158 -33.62 0.63 -2.15
CA THR A 158 -34.40 1.73 -2.78
C THR A 158 -35.66 1.24 -3.49
N LYS A 159 -35.59 0.06 -4.12
CA LYS A 159 -36.66 -0.55 -4.91
C LYS A 159 -37.53 -1.55 -4.12
N LEU A 160 -37.17 -1.82 -2.88
CA LEU A 160 -37.91 -2.78 -2.05
C LEU A 160 -39.12 -2.14 -1.38
N SER A 161 -40.20 -2.91 -1.19
CA SER A 161 -41.30 -2.50 -0.32
C SER A 161 -40.85 -2.52 1.15
N ASP A 162 -41.58 -1.86 2.02
CA ASP A 162 -41.28 -1.85 3.46
C ASP A 162 -41.33 -3.27 4.04
N ALA A 163 -42.26 -4.10 3.57
CA ALA A 163 -42.35 -5.50 3.96
C ALA A 163 -41.13 -6.31 3.51
N ASP A 164 -40.62 -6.07 2.29
CA ASP A 164 -39.43 -6.75 1.79
C ASP A 164 -38.14 -6.31 2.55
N VAL A 165 -38.08 -5.04 2.95
CA VAL A 165 -36.99 -4.54 3.79
C VAL A 165 -37.00 -5.23 5.14
N MET A 166 -38.18 -5.32 5.80
CA MET A 166 -38.31 -6.00 7.09
C MET A 166 -37.99 -7.50 6.98
N ALA A 167 -38.41 -8.15 5.89
CA ALA A 167 -38.02 -9.54 5.64
C ALA A 167 -36.51 -9.74 5.51
N LYS A 168 -35.79 -8.82 4.84
CA LYS A 168 -34.34 -8.84 4.73
C LYS A 168 -33.63 -8.63 6.07
N LEU A 169 -34.24 -7.86 6.97
CA LEU A 169 -33.71 -7.61 8.31
C LEU A 169 -33.97 -8.79 9.28
N GLY A 170 -34.78 -9.77 8.86
CA GLY A 170 -35.13 -10.92 9.68
C GLY A 170 -36.44 -10.79 10.45
N ASP A 171 -37.13 -9.64 10.28
CA ASP A 171 -38.40 -9.29 11.01
C ASP A 171 -39.60 -9.33 10.07
N ALA A 172 -39.70 -10.37 9.26
CA ALA A 172 -40.82 -10.53 8.31
C ALA A 172 -42.18 -10.46 9.00
N GLY A 173 -43.06 -9.61 8.48
CA GLY A 173 -44.43 -9.44 9.00
C GLY A 173 -44.58 -8.46 10.16
N GLN A 174 -43.47 -7.86 10.64
CA GLN A 174 -43.54 -6.77 11.63
C GLN A 174 -43.67 -5.41 10.93
N SER A 175 -44.37 -4.47 11.63
CA SER A 175 -44.40 -3.08 11.18
C SER A 175 -43.02 -2.45 11.35
N PRO A 176 -42.50 -1.73 10.32
CA PRO A 176 -41.28 -0.99 10.47
C PRO A 176 -41.38 0.23 11.40
N GLU A 177 -42.61 0.72 11.65
CA GLU A 177 -42.83 1.86 12.54
C GLU A 177 -42.58 1.48 14.00
N GLY A 178 -41.72 2.25 14.67
CA GLY A 178 -41.32 2.00 16.08
C GLY A 178 -40.26 0.91 16.26
N GLY A 179 -39.86 0.21 15.21
CA GLY A 179 -38.84 -0.83 15.30
C GLY A 179 -37.38 -0.31 15.30
N PHE A 180 -37.19 0.93 14.86
CA PHE A 180 -35.86 1.57 14.79
C PHE A 180 -35.80 2.68 15.84
N MET A 181 -35.19 2.38 16.98
CA MET A 181 -34.85 3.42 17.95
C MET A 181 -33.46 3.97 17.68
N PRO A 182 -33.31 5.27 17.48
CA PRO A 182 -31.99 5.89 17.48
C PRO A 182 -31.42 5.88 18.91
N ASP A 183 -30.18 5.38 19.03
CA ASP A 183 -29.40 5.46 20.29
C ASP A 183 -28.66 6.81 20.39
#